data_fadaabc84f6afee3fe26462be5180dc8
#
_entry.id   fadaabc84f6afee3fe26462be5180dc8
#
_cell.length_a   1.000
_cell.length_b   1.000
_cell.length_c   1.000
_cell.angle_alpha   90.00
_cell.angle_beta   90.00
_cell.angle_gamma   90.00
#
_symmetry.space_group_name_H-M   'P 1'
#
loop_
_entity.id
_entity.type
_entity.pdbx_description
1 polymer ?
#
loop_
_entity_poly.entity_id
_entity_poly.type
_entity_poly.pdbx_seq_one_letter_code
_entity_poly.pdbx_strand_id
1 'polypeptide(L)'
;MRQTDCRHCGTWLAEAALLSDGFNWGLVTNLEADLLMRPETNYLAPLIRYLTMVRDLPEARFANPFRDAIQSMTTAELQDSYRQAFECKPGCALRVRWERWPCAQYCDQIVARMKSTSRASQTTVIPADMTADHLVIVLRILARSCAALGEDIAALTLPTVSRIISNMESTSPFRLLMQAVEETLTPR
;
A
#
# COMPACT_ATOMS: atom_id res chain seq x y z
N MET A 1 -26.33 -2.46 -16.83
CA MET A 1 -25.43 -1.28 -16.85
C MET A 1 -24.45 -1.49 -18.00
N ARG A 2 -24.44 -0.60 -18.98
CA ARG A 2 -23.61 -0.77 -20.18
C ARG A 2 -22.15 -0.39 -19.86
N GLN A 3 -21.22 -1.19 -20.36
CA GLN A 3 -19.77 -1.16 -20.13
C GLN A 3 -19.05 0.12 -20.66
N THR A 4 -19.79 1.11 -21.15
CA THR A 4 -19.27 2.24 -21.94
C THR A 4 -19.09 3.55 -21.19
N ASP A 5 -19.47 3.67 -19.91
CA ASP A 5 -19.49 4.95 -19.21
C ASP A 5 -18.43 5.14 -18.12
N CYS A 6 -17.44 4.24 -18.02
CA CYS A 6 -16.32 4.47 -17.12
C CYS A 6 -15.25 5.29 -17.84
N ARG A 7 -15.13 6.59 -17.53
CA ARG A 7 -14.13 7.51 -18.08
C ARG A 7 -12.68 6.99 -17.95
N HIS A 8 -12.44 6.08 -17.03
CA HIS A 8 -11.11 5.54 -16.72
C HIS A 8 -10.74 4.27 -17.49
N CYS A 9 -11.71 3.53 -18.06
CA CYS A 9 -11.42 2.27 -18.74
C CYS A 9 -10.82 2.43 -20.16
N GLY A 10 -10.96 3.60 -20.79
CA GLY A 10 -10.52 3.84 -22.18
C GLY A 10 -9.12 4.41 -22.34
N THR A 11 -8.59 5.11 -21.36
CA THR A 11 -7.33 5.88 -21.46
C THR A 11 -6.09 5.13 -20.98
N TRP A 12 -6.27 4.04 -20.27
CA TRP A 12 -5.20 3.38 -19.51
C TRP A 12 -4.03 2.83 -20.35
N LEU A 13 -4.28 2.40 -21.57
CA LEU A 13 -3.23 1.82 -22.45
C LEU A 13 -2.34 2.85 -23.13
N ALA A 14 -2.78 4.10 -23.24
CA ALA A 14 -2.04 5.16 -23.90
C ALA A 14 -1.17 6.00 -22.95
N GLU A 15 -1.54 6.11 -21.67
CA GLU A 15 -0.88 7.01 -20.70
C GLU A 15 0.24 6.38 -19.90
N ALA A 16 0.38 5.06 -19.87
CA ALA A 16 1.50 4.39 -19.20
C ALA A 16 2.89 4.77 -19.75
N ALA A 17 2.93 5.43 -20.90
CA ALA A 17 4.16 5.88 -21.58
C ALA A 17 4.58 7.33 -21.25
N LEU A 18 3.78 8.11 -20.52
CA LEU A 18 4.02 9.54 -20.28
C LEU A 18 4.49 9.90 -18.85
N LEU A 19 4.96 8.93 -18.07
CA LEU A 19 5.43 9.17 -16.70
C LEU A 19 6.91 9.61 -16.68
N SER A 20 7.26 10.73 -17.32
CA SER A 20 8.65 11.23 -17.28
C SER A 20 8.92 12.34 -16.25
N ASP A 21 7.93 12.97 -15.62
CA ASP A 21 8.17 14.10 -14.69
C ASP A 21 7.35 14.09 -13.40
N GLY A 22 6.64 13.02 -13.08
CA GLY A 22 5.93 12.85 -11.81
C GLY A 22 6.80 12.15 -10.79
N PHE A 23 6.95 12.76 -9.61
CA PHE A 23 7.39 12.10 -8.39
C PHE A 23 7.08 10.60 -8.41
N ASN A 24 8.03 9.76 -8.03
CA ASN A 24 7.99 8.29 -8.16
C ASN A 24 7.00 7.65 -7.14
N TRP A 25 5.78 8.22 -7.10
CA TRP A 25 4.69 7.84 -6.20
C TRP A 25 4.35 6.35 -6.30
N GLY A 26 4.38 5.84 -7.52
CA GLY A 26 4.19 4.41 -7.75
C GLY A 26 5.25 3.53 -7.11
N LEU A 27 6.50 3.98 -7.01
CA LEU A 27 7.54 3.22 -6.33
C LEU A 27 7.39 3.29 -4.81
N VAL A 28 7.09 4.46 -4.26
CA VAL A 28 6.87 4.66 -2.82
C VAL A 28 5.72 3.77 -2.34
N THR A 29 4.54 3.86 -2.96
CA THR A 29 3.37 3.05 -2.59
C THR A 29 3.61 1.54 -2.76
N ASN A 30 4.40 1.13 -3.74
CA ASN A 30 4.75 -0.29 -3.90
C ASN A 30 5.67 -0.79 -2.78
N LEU A 31 6.62 0.03 -2.33
CA LEU A 31 7.49 -0.31 -1.19
C LEU A 31 6.72 -0.30 0.14
N GLU A 32 5.78 0.62 0.32
CA GLU A 32 4.87 0.61 1.47
C GLU A 32 4.01 -0.66 1.50
N ALA A 33 3.53 -1.09 0.33
CA ALA A 33 2.84 -2.37 0.21
C ALA A 33 3.72 -3.56 0.63
N ASP A 34 5.02 -3.55 0.28
CA ASP A 34 5.96 -4.58 0.71
C ASP A 34 6.17 -4.56 2.25
N LEU A 35 6.26 -3.37 2.84
CA LEU A 35 6.42 -3.19 4.29
C LEU A 35 5.16 -3.54 5.11
N LEU A 36 3.98 -3.50 4.49
CA LEU A 36 2.72 -3.93 5.10
C LEU A 36 2.42 -5.42 4.90
N MET A 37 3.30 -6.17 4.24
CA MET A 37 3.26 -7.63 4.27
C MET A 37 3.74 -8.13 5.63
N ARG A 38 3.28 -9.33 6.00
CA ARG A 38 3.76 -9.98 7.23
C ARG A 38 5.29 -10.10 7.20
N PRO A 39 5.99 -9.64 8.23
CA PRO A 39 7.45 -9.65 8.24
C PRO A 39 8.04 -11.06 8.08
N GLU A 40 9.00 -11.16 7.19
CA GLU A 40 9.80 -12.36 6.97
C GLU A 40 11.28 -12.06 7.23
N THR A 41 12.14 -13.07 7.12
CA THR A 41 13.58 -12.97 7.44
C THR A 41 14.30 -11.83 6.70
N ASN A 42 13.78 -11.41 5.54
CA ASN A 42 14.39 -10.37 4.71
C ASN A 42 13.65 -9.02 4.77
N TYR A 43 12.93 -8.74 5.85
CA TYR A 43 12.09 -7.54 5.98
C TYR A 43 12.87 -6.22 5.89
N LEU A 44 14.15 -6.21 6.29
CA LEU A 44 14.97 -4.99 6.24
C LEU A 44 15.32 -4.54 4.81
N ALA A 45 15.33 -5.44 3.82
CA ALA A 45 15.69 -5.07 2.46
C ALA A 45 14.68 -4.10 1.80
N PRO A 46 13.35 -4.34 1.82
CA PRO A 46 12.37 -3.36 1.36
C PRO A 46 12.40 -2.07 2.20
N LEU A 47 12.66 -2.15 3.52
CA LEU A 47 12.76 -0.97 4.37
C LEU A 47 13.92 -0.06 3.96
N ILE A 48 15.11 -0.59 3.69
CA ILE A 48 16.26 0.21 3.25
C ILE A 48 15.96 0.92 1.93
N ARG A 49 15.31 0.23 0.98
CA ARG A 49 14.89 0.84 -0.29
C ARG A 49 13.89 1.97 -0.05
N TYR A 50 12.91 1.72 0.79
CA TYR A 50 11.88 2.72 1.14
C TYR A 50 12.52 3.97 1.76
N LEU A 51 13.38 3.82 2.75
CA LEU A 51 14.09 4.93 3.39
C LEU A 51 14.94 5.75 2.40
N THR A 52 15.56 5.08 1.43
CA THR A 52 16.32 5.76 0.37
C THR A 52 15.40 6.61 -0.51
N MET A 53 14.22 6.10 -0.83
CA MET A 53 13.25 6.79 -1.69
C MET A 53 12.59 7.98 -1.00
N VAL A 54 12.27 7.86 0.29
CA VAL A 54 11.55 8.90 1.03
C VAL A 54 12.46 9.88 1.76
N ARG A 55 13.79 9.80 1.57
CA ARG A 55 14.77 10.60 2.32
C ARG A 55 14.41 12.08 2.42
N ASP A 56 14.02 12.67 1.30
CA ASP A 56 13.76 14.10 1.16
C ASP A 56 12.25 14.41 1.11
N LEU A 57 11.41 13.45 1.51
CA LEU A 57 9.97 13.52 1.47
C LEU A 57 9.37 13.63 2.87
N PRO A 58 8.15 14.16 3.01
CA PRO A 58 7.46 14.28 4.29
C PRO A 58 7.33 12.93 5.04
N GLU A 59 7.22 11.82 4.34
CA GLU A 59 7.14 10.46 4.88
C GLU A 59 8.38 10.10 5.72
N ALA A 60 9.54 10.69 5.45
CA ALA A 60 10.78 10.43 6.18
C ALA A 60 10.63 10.67 7.70
N ARG A 61 9.78 11.61 8.11
CA ARG A 61 9.50 11.92 9.53
C ARG A 61 8.90 10.75 10.29
N PHE A 62 8.26 9.81 9.60
CA PHE A 62 7.70 8.59 10.18
C PHE A 62 8.54 7.35 9.86
N ALA A 63 9.09 7.28 8.66
CA ALA A 63 9.89 6.15 8.19
C ALA A 63 11.18 5.95 9.00
N ASN A 64 11.88 7.04 9.35
CA ASN A 64 13.08 6.95 10.19
C ASN A 64 12.79 6.45 11.62
N PRO A 65 11.82 7.00 12.38
CA PRO A 65 11.43 6.45 13.67
C PRO A 65 10.93 5.00 13.59
N PHE A 66 10.24 4.62 12.52
CA PHE A 66 9.84 3.23 12.30
C PHE A 66 11.06 2.31 12.22
N ARG A 67 12.06 2.66 11.39
CA ARG A 67 13.32 1.92 11.31
C ARG A 67 13.96 1.78 12.69
N ASP A 68 14.10 2.89 13.41
CA ASP A 68 14.77 2.90 14.73
C ASP A 68 14.04 2.02 15.76
N ALA A 69 12.71 1.96 15.68
CA ALA A 69 11.90 1.13 16.54
C ALA A 69 12.06 -0.39 16.26
N ILE A 70 12.30 -0.78 15.00
CA ILE A 70 12.33 -2.20 14.62
C ILE A 70 13.74 -2.77 14.42
N GLN A 71 14.77 -1.93 14.30
CA GLN A 71 16.13 -2.37 13.94
C GLN A 71 16.76 -3.34 14.97
N SER A 72 16.33 -3.31 16.23
CA SER A 72 16.81 -4.20 17.30
C SER A 72 15.88 -5.42 17.50
N MET A 73 14.76 -5.49 16.78
CA MET A 73 13.80 -6.59 16.92
C MET A 73 14.27 -7.81 16.14
N THR A 74 14.10 -8.97 16.74
CA THR A 74 14.20 -10.24 16.03
C THR A 74 13.00 -10.39 15.07
N THR A 75 13.10 -11.28 14.08
CA THR A 75 12.00 -11.58 13.18
C THR A 75 10.74 -12.02 13.94
N ALA A 76 10.89 -12.80 15.01
CA ALA A 76 9.76 -13.27 15.82
C ALA A 76 9.07 -12.11 16.55
N GLU A 77 9.84 -11.22 17.19
CA GLU A 77 9.29 -10.02 17.85
C GLU A 77 8.59 -9.09 16.86
N LEU A 78 9.16 -8.92 15.67
CA LEU A 78 8.56 -8.12 14.62
C LEU A 78 7.25 -8.73 14.10
N GLN A 79 7.19 -10.06 13.93
CA GLN A 79 5.97 -10.79 13.58
C GLN A 79 4.90 -10.68 14.66
N ASP A 80 5.28 -10.77 15.93
CA ASP A 80 4.35 -10.59 17.04
C ASP A 80 3.82 -9.15 17.09
N SER A 81 4.68 -8.17 16.91
CA SER A 81 4.29 -6.76 16.82
C SER A 81 3.33 -6.51 15.65
N TYR A 82 3.57 -7.13 14.48
CA TYR A 82 2.67 -7.08 13.32
C TYR A 82 1.31 -7.67 13.65
N ARG A 83 1.28 -8.87 14.25
CA ARG A 83 0.05 -9.55 14.66
C ARG A 83 -0.76 -8.70 15.63
N GLN A 84 -0.11 -8.12 16.63
CA GLN A 84 -0.76 -7.22 17.59
C GLN A 84 -1.34 -5.98 16.90
N ALA A 85 -0.61 -5.43 15.92
CA ALA A 85 -1.03 -4.23 15.21
C ALA A 85 -2.24 -4.45 14.30
N PHE A 86 -2.29 -5.56 13.56
CA PHE A 86 -3.24 -5.73 12.45
C PHE A 86 -4.19 -6.91 12.57
N GLU A 87 -3.84 -7.96 13.33
CA GLU A 87 -4.62 -9.19 13.38
C GLU A 87 -5.43 -9.35 14.67
N CYS A 88 -4.93 -8.83 15.81
CA CYS A 88 -5.56 -9.04 17.12
C CYS A 88 -6.66 -8.03 17.45
N LYS A 89 -6.72 -6.86 16.79
CA LYS A 89 -7.66 -5.80 17.13
C LYS A 89 -8.72 -5.61 16.04
N PRO A 90 -10.02 -5.70 16.38
CA PRO A 90 -11.08 -5.28 15.48
C PRO A 90 -10.88 -3.81 15.07
N GLY A 91 -10.94 -3.51 13.79
CA GLY A 91 -10.76 -2.15 13.26
C GLY A 91 -9.33 -1.78 12.85
N CYS A 92 -8.34 -2.60 13.19
CA CYS A 92 -6.95 -2.45 12.69
C CYS A 92 -6.65 -3.33 11.49
N ALA A 93 -7.55 -4.21 11.08
CA ALA A 93 -7.36 -5.05 9.90
C ALA A 93 -7.09 -4.19 8.65
N LEU A 94 -6.10 -4.59 7.86
CA LEU A 94 -5.68 -3.92 6.62
C LEU A 94 -6.72 -4.13 5.50
N ARG A 95 -7.97 -3.75 5.76
CA ARG A 95 -9.08 -3.88 4.80
C ARG A 95 -9.70 -2.53 4.48
N VAL A 96 -9.77 -2.24 3.19
CA VAL A 96 -10.39 -1.04 2.61
C VAL A 96 -11.80 -1.40 2.16
N ARG A 97 -12.80 -0.55 2.47
CA ARG A 97 -14.17 -0.79 2.06
C ARG A 97 -14.38 -0.42 0.60
N TRP A 98 -14.54 -1.42 -0.25
CA TRP A 98 -14.75 -1.28 -1.69
C TRP A 98 -16.11 -0.74 -2.13
N GLU A 99 -17.10 -0.69 -1.24
CA GLU A 99 -18.49 -0.37 -1.57
C GLU A 99 -18.67 1.00 -2.26
N ARG A 100 -17.64 1.84 -2.21
CA ARG A 100 -17.62 3.19 -2.79
C ARG A 100 -16.69 3.33 -4.00
N TRP A 101 -16.11 2.26 -4.48
CA TRP A 101 -15.15 2.35 -5.58
C TRP A 101 -15.85 2.58 -6.91
N PRO A 102 -15.36 3.52 -7.75
CA PRO A 102 -16.03 3.87 -9.00
C PRO A 102 -16.02 2.73 -10.03
N CYS A 103 -15.14 1.74 -9.90
CA CYS A 103 -15.04 0.63 -10.84
C CYS A 103 -14.49 -0.66 -10.18
N ALA A 104 -15.35 -1.38 -9.44
CA ALA A 104 -14.98 -2.65 -8.81
C ALA A 104 -14.44 -3.69 -9.83
N GLN A 105 -15.05 -3.79 -11.00
CA GLN A 105 -14.63 -4.73 -12.07
C GLN A 105 -13.23 -4.44 -12.58
N TYR A 106 -12.82 -3.17 -12.67
CA TYR A 106 -11.46 -2.79 -13.05
C TYR A 106 -10.43 -3.23 -12.00
N CYS A 107 -10.73 -3.04 -10.74
CA CYS A 107 -9.88 -3.47 -9.65
C CYS A 107 -9.69 -4.99 -9.65
N ASP A 108 -10.75 -5.76 -9.87
CA ASP A 108 -10.68 -7.23 -9.99
C ASP A 108 -9.78 -7.68 -11.15
N GLN A 109 -9.84 -7.00 -12.29
CA GLN A 109 -8.96 -7.28 -13.43
C GLN A 109 -7.49 -6.98 -13.12
N ILE A 110 -7.18 -5.86 -12.44
CA ILE A 110 -5.82 -5.53 -12.03
C ILE A 110 -5.31 -6.57 -11.02
N VAL A 111 -6.11 -6.93 -10.04
CA VAL A 111 -5.75 -7.96 -9.06
C VAL A 111 -5.48 -9.30 -9.74
N ALA A 112 -6.33 -9.72 -10.68
CA ALA A 112 -6.14 -10.94 -11.44
C ALA A 112 -4.83 -10.91 -12.24
N ARG A 113 -4.52 -9.79 -12.92
CA ARG A 113 -3.25 -9.58 -13.64
C ARG A 113 -2.05 -9.61 -12.69
N MET A 114 -2.11 -8.90 -11.54
CA MET A 114 -1.01 -8.91 -10.57
C MET A 114 -0.74 -10.32 -10.04
N LYS A 115 -1.78 -11.09 -9.73
CA LYS A 115 -1.64 -12.50 -9.29
C LYS A 115 -1.02 -13.38 -10.37
N SER A 116 -1.38 -13.19 -11.65
CA SER A 116 -0.80 -13.94 -12.76
C SER A 116 0.66 -13.58 -13.02
N THR A 117 1.00 -12.29 -13.01
CA THR A 117 2.37 -11.80 -13.22
C THR A 117 3.30 -12.19 -12.07
N SER A 118 2.81 -12.16 -10.84
CA SER A 118 3.56 -12.56 -9.65
C SER A 118 3.99 -14.04 -9.71
N ARG A 119 3.14 -14.90 -10.27
CA ARG A 119 3.49 -16.32 -10.51
C ARG A 119 4.59 -16.50 -11.57
N ALA A 120 4.67 -15.60 -12.54
CA ALA A 120 5.64 -15.71 -13.64
C ALA A 120 7.02 -15.11 -13.31
N SER A 121 7.10 -14.12 -12.43
CA SER A 121 8.30 -13.29 -12.26
C SER A 121 9.06 -13.50 -10.95
N GLN A 122 8.62 -14.41 -10.05
CA GLN A 122 9.21 -14.62 -8.70
C GLN A 122 9.38 -13.33 -7.86
N THR A 123 8.89 -12.19 -8.34
CA THR A 123 8.98 -10.89 -7.66
C THR A 123 7.70 -10.68 -6.86
N THR A 124 7.82 -10.56 -5.57
CA THR A 124 6.77 -10.26 -4.58
C THR A 124 5.48 -11.07 -4.76
N VAL A 125 5.48 -12.27 -4.21
CA VAL A 125 4.32 -13.18 -4.21
C VAL A 125 3.18 -12.53 -3.41
N ILE A 126 2.07 -12.22 -4.10
CA ILE A 126 0.83 -11.88 -3.41
C ILE A 126 0.23 -13.19 -2.89
N PRO A 127 0.02 -13.32 -1.56
CA PRO A 127 -0.62 -14.52 -1.01
C PRO A 127 -1.96 -14.80 -1.69
N ALA A 128 -2.24 -16.08 -1.95
CA ALA A 128 -3.44 -16.48 -2.72
C ALA A 128 -4.76 -16.14 -1.97
N ASP A 129 -4.69 -16.07 -0.65
CA ASP A 129 -5.79 -15.74 0.27
C ASP A 129 -6.02 -14.23 0.41
N MET A 130 -5.10 -13.40 -0.09
CA MET A 130 -5.24 -11.94 0.00
C MET A 130 -6.31 -11.46 -0.98
N THR A 131 -7.34 -10.83 -0.43
CA THR A 131 -8.49 -10.31 -1.18
C THR A 131 -8.19 -8.93 -1.77
N ALA A 132 -8.97 -8.54 -2.78
CA ALA A 132 -8.78 -7.26 -3.47
C ALA A 132 -8.93 -6.04 -2.55
N ASP A 133 -9.71 -6.15 -1.48
CA ASP A 133 -9.93 -5.12 -0.46
C ASP A 133 -8.77 -5.00 0.55
N HIS A 134 -7.73 -5.81 0.45
CA HIS A 134 -6.58 -5.69 1.32
C HIS A 134 -5.73 -4.47 0.98
N LEU A 135 -5.35 -3.66 1.97
CA LEU A 135 -4.62 -2.40 1.76
C LEU A 135 -3.33 -2.59 0.93
N VAL A 136 -2.60 -3.68 1.13
CA VAL A 136 -1.43 -4.04 0.31
C VAL A 136 -1.79 -4.10 -1.18
N ILE A 137 -2.93 -4.71 -1.52
CA ILE A 137 -3.39 -4.81 -2.91
C ILE A 137 -3.77 -3.42 -3.43
N VAL A 138 -4.46 -2.63 -2.61
CA VAL A 138 -4.84 -1.27 -2.97
C VAL A 138 -3.63 -0.40 -3.27
N LEU A 139 -2.59 -0.43 -2.43
CA LEU A 139 -1.34 0.31 -2.66
C LEU A 139 -0.63 -0.17 -3.94
N ARG A 140 -0.66 -1.45 -4.25
CA ARG A 140 -0.10 -1.98 -5.50
C ARG A 140 -0.91 -1.58 -6.74
N ILE A 141 -2.23 -1.41 -6.61
CA ILE A 141 -3.09 -0.85 -7.65
C ILE A 141 -2.72 0.62 -7.86
N LEU A 142 -2.63 1.39 -6.78
CA LEU A 142 -2.18 2.77 -6.79
C LEU A 142 -0.85 2.94 -7.52
N ALA A 143 0.13 2.11 -7.19
CA ALA A 143 1.45 2.13 -7.82
C ALA A 143 1.43 1.98 -9.35
N ARG A 144 0.34 1.50 -9.91
CA ARG A 144 0.18 1.21 -11.35
C ARG A 144 -0.92 2.03 -12.01
N SER A 145 -1.58 2.90 -11.26
CA SER A 145 -2.66 3.74 -11.75
C SER A 145 -2.12 5.01 -12.40
N CYS A 146 -2.82 5.56 -13.39
CA CYS A 146 -2.58 6.93 -13.84
C CYS A 146 -2.91 7.93 -12.73
N ALA A 147 -2.41 9.16 -12.83
CA ALA A 147 -2.54 10.16 -11.78
C ALA A 147 -3.99 10.38 -11.33
N ALA A 148 -4.92 10.62 -12.26
CA ALA A 148 -6.32 10.88 -11.93
C ALA A 148 -7.00 9.70 -11.19
N LEU A 149 -6.78 8.47 -11.65
CA LEU A 149 -7.32 7.28 -10.96
C LEU A 149 -6.62 7.06 -9.62
N GLY A 150 -5.32 7.35 -9.54
CA GLY A 150 -4.55 7.25 -8.32
C GLY A 150 -5.07 8.19 -7.24
N GLU A 151 -5.38 9.44 -7.59
CA GLU A 151 -5.97 10.43 -6.67
C GLU A 151 -7.33 9.97 -6.13
N ASP A 152 -8.21 9.45 -7.01
CA ASP A 152 -9.51 8.91 -6.58
C ASP A 152 -9.35 7.73 -5.62
N ILE A 153 -8.44 6.79 -5.92
CA ILE A 153 -8.16 5.64 -5.07
C ILE A 153 -7.56 6.09 -3.73
N ALA A 154 -6.63 7.03 -3.73
CA ALA A 154 -6.02 7.58 -2.52
C ALA A 154 -7.08 8.23 -1.64
N ALA A 155 -7.92 9.11 -2.20
CA ALA A 155 -9.00 9.77 -1.47
C ALA A 155 -9.99 8.80 -0.83
N LEU A 156 -10.28 7.67 -1.49
CA LEU A 156 -11.14 6.61 -0.95
C LEU A 156 -10.45 5.74 0.11
N THR A 157 -9.14 5.61 0.04
CA THR A 157 -8.34 4.77 0.94
C THR A 157 -7.97 5.51 2.22
N LEU A 158 -7.70 6.80 2.15
CA LEU A 158 -7.24 7.65 3.25
C LEU A 158 -8.12 7.53 4.52
N PRO A 159 -9.46 7.58 4.48
CA PRO A 159 -10.29 7.45 5.68
C PRO A 159 -10.10 6.08 6.39
N THR A 160 -9.80 5.03 5.62
CA THR A 160 -9.52 3.71 6.20
C THR A 160 -8.18 3.70 6.92
N VAL A 161 -7.14 4.29 6.32
CA VAL A 161 -5.81 4.39 6.92
C VAL A 161 -5.88 5.21 8.21
N SER A 162 -6.50 6.38 8.20
CA SER A 162 -6.70 7.23 9.39
C SER A 162 -7.46 6.48 10.52
N ARG A 163 -8.48 5.70 10.16
CA ARG A 163 -9.21 4.87 11.13
C ARG A 163 -8.31 3.79 11.75
N ILE A 164 -7.49 3.11 10.94
CA ILE A 164 -6.55 2.09 11.43
C ILE A 164 -5.58 2.75 12.42
N ILE A 165 -4.97 3.88 12.06
CA ILE A 165 -4.06 4.64 12.92
C ILE A 165 -4.72 5.01 14.24
N SER A 166 -5.97 5.47 14.21
CA SER A 166 -6.72 5.88 15.41
C SER A 166 -6.98 4.71 16.36
N ASN A 167 -7.10 3.48 15.85
CA ASN A 167 -7.34 2.27 16.63
C ASN A 167 -6.04 1.58 17.11
N MET A 168 -4.89 1.95 16.53
CA MET A 168 -3.59 1.36 16.91
C MET A 168 -3.08 1.93 18.24
N GLU A 169 -2.32 1.12 18.96
CA GLU A 169 -1.58 1.59 20.14
C GLU A 169 -0.53 2.63 19.74
N SER A 170 -0.38 3.65 20.58
CA SER A 170 0.62 4.71 20.37
C SER A 170 2.06 4.17 20.37
N THR A 171 2.31 3.07 21.05
CA THR A 171 3.60 2.40 21.18
C THR A 171 3.90 1.42 20.04
N SER A 172 2.92 1.11 19.18
CA SER A 172 3.13 0.19 18.06
C SER A 172 4.05 0.81 17.01
N PRO A 173 5.16 0.17 16.61
CA PRO A 173 6.02 0.66 15.55
C PRO A 173 5.27 0.75 14.22
N PHE A 174 4.34 -0.17 13.94
CA PHE A 174 3.54 -0.17 12.71
C PHE A 174 2.60 1.04 12.61
N ARG A 175 2.31 1.74 13.71
CA ARG A 175 1.60 3.01 13.67
C ARG A 175 2.39 4.06 12.88
N LEU A 176 3.72 4.11 13.03
CA LEU A 176 4.60 5.01 12.29
C LEU A 176 4.59 4.69 10.79
N LEU A 177 4.65 3.40 10.44
CA LEU A 177 4.52 2.98 9.03
C LEU A 177 3.17 3.39 8.45
N MET A 178 2.08 3.20 9.19
CA MET A 178 0.75 3.62 8.74
C MET A 178 0.62 5.15 8.60
N GLN A 179 1.29 5.93 9.45
CA GLN A 179 1.36 7.39 9.31
C GLN A 179 2.17 7.81 8.06
N ALA A 180 3.22 7.08 7.71
CA ALA A 180 3.92 7.31 6.45
C ALA A 180 3.01 7.03 5.24
N VAL A 181 2.25 5.94 5.26
CA VAL A 181 1.24 5.63 4.22
C VAL A 181 0.16 6.72 4.15
N GLU A 182 -0.31 7.23 5.29
CA GLU A 182 -1.28 8.32 5.34
C GLU A 182 -0.74 9.58 4.66
N GLU A 183 0.52 9.92 4.93
CA GLU A 183 1.20 11.06 4.30
C GLU A 183 1.32 10.89 2.78
N THR A 184 1.69 9.68 2.32
CA THR A 184 1.76 9.36 0.89
C THR A 184 0.40 9.50 0.21
N LEU A 185 -0.70 9.11 0.87
CA LEU A 185 -2.06 9.19 0.32
C LEU A 185 -2.68 10.58 0.40
N THR A 186 -2.08 11.49 1.15
CA THR A 186 -2.59 12.87 1.31
C THR A 186 -2.29 13.67 0.04
N PRO A 187 -3.28 14.33 -0.59
CA PRO A 187 -3.06 15.19 -1.75
C PRO A 187 -2.03 16.28 -1.45
N ARG A 188 -1.12 16.50 -2.39
CA ARG A 188 -0.07 17.54 -2.32
C ARG A 188 -0.40 18.72 -3.20
#